data_31a892f0708a50abf79cd290cdc0f4e0
#
_entry.id   31a892f0708a50abf79cd290cdc0f4e0
#
_cell.length_a   1.000
_cell.length_b   1.000
_cell.length_c   1.000
_cell.angle_alpha   90.00
_cell.angle_beta   90.00
_cell.angle_gamma   90.00
#
_symmetry.space_group_name_H-M   'P 1'
#
loop_
_entity.id
_entity.type
_entity.pdbx_description
1 polymer ?
#
loop_
_entity_poly.entity_id
_entity_poly.type
_entity_poly.pdbx_seq_one_letter_code
_entity_poly.pdbx_strand_id
1 'polypeptide(L)'
;MENLIRFRDTSGFVHLIPEEILRLEGDGSYTQVFLINGRKVLLSKTISHLLGLMPDGTLLRISKSHAINPVYLERIFLRSRQRYVCLASGEKLEISRRKACEMRKQSKKP
;
A
#
# COMPACT_ATOMS: atom_id res chain seq x y z
N MET A 1 -0.59 -19.13 9.83
CA MET A 1 -1.47 -19.50 8.72
C MET A 1 -1.51 -18.33 7.74
N GLU A 2 -1.27 -18.61 6.47
CA GLU A 2 -1.22 -17.56 5.47
C GLU A 2 -2.62 -17.10 5.08
N ASN A 3 -2.79 -15.78 4.94
CA ASN A 3 -4.04 -15.19 4.47
C ASN A 3 -4.00 -15.07 2.96
N LEU A 4 -4.28 -16.19 2.30
CA LEU A 4 -4.29 -16.23 0.84
C LEU A 4 -5.57 -15.61 0.32
N ILE A 5 -5.44 -14.57 -0.52
CA ILE A 5 -6.60 -13.91 -1.12
C ILE A 5 -6.58 -14.18 -2.62
N ARG A 6 -7.70 -14.64 -3.14
CA ARG A 6 -7.85 -14.96 -4.55
C ARG A 6 -8.54 -13.83 -5.28
N PHE A 7 -7.92 -13.37 -6.36
CA PHE A 7 -8.48 -12.35 -7.22
C PHE A 7 -8.64 -12.85 -8.64
N ARG A 8 -9.64 -12.32 -9.32
CA ARG A 8 -9.85 -12.63 -10.74
C ARG A 8 -9.13 -11.58 -11.58
N ASP A 9 -8.31 -12.03 -12.53
CA ASP A 9 -7.70 -11.13 -13.51
C ASP A 9 -8.11 -11.58 -14.92
N THR A 10 -7.53 -10.95 -15.95
CA THR A 10 -7.88 -11.23 -17.34
C THR A 10 -7.51 -12.65 -17.79
N SER A 11 -6.54 -13.28 -17.15
CA SER A 11 -6.08 -14.61 -17.50
C SER A 11 -6.58 -15.71 -16.57
N GLY A 12 -7.42 -15.36 -15.58
CA GLY A 12 -7.96 -16.32 -14.64
C GLY A 12 -7.93 -15.81 -13.20
N PHE A 13 -7.40 -16.63 -12.30
CA PHE A 13 -7.32 -16.28 -10.90
C PHE A 13 -5.88 -16.07 -10.47
N VAL A 14 -5.69 -15.05 -9.60
CA VAL A 14 -4.41 -14.75 -8.98
C VAL A 14 -4.58 -14.92 -7.49
N HIS A 15 -3.64 -15.61 -6.86
CA HIS A 15 -3.62 -15.77 -5.42
C HIS A 15 -2.53 -14.88 -4.85
N LEU A 16 -2.91 -14.02 -3.92
CA LEU A 16 -1.98 -13.09 -3.28
C LEU A 16 -1.94 -13.34 -1.78
N ILE A 17 -0.73 -13.32 -1.24
CA ILE A 17 -0.50 -13.37 0.20
C ILE A 17 -0.21 -11.94 0.64
N PRO A 18 -1.08 -11.33 1.47
CA PRO A 18 -0.90 -9.91 1.84
C PRO A 18 0.49 -9.58 2.38
N GLU A 19 1.11 -10.51 3.11
CA GLU A 19 2.43 -10.30 3.68
C GLU A 19 3.52 -10.17 2.61
N GLU A 20 3.24 -10.62 1.39
CA GLU A 20 4.17 -10.54 0.27
C GLU A 20 3.94 -9.31 -0.61
N ILE A 21 2.96 -8.50 -0.28
CA ILE A 21 2.69 -7.27 -1.02
C ILE A 21 3.57 -6.17 -0.47
N LEU A 22 4.34 -5.54 -1.36
CA LEU A 22 5.18 -4.39 -1.00
C LEU A 22 4.34 -3.11 -0.97
N ARG A 23 3.59 -2.87 -2.04
CA ARG A 23 2.75 -1.68 -2.15
C ARG A 23 1.72 -1.82 -3.26
N LEU A 24 0.74 -0.92 -3.23
CA LEU A 24 -0.29 -0.81 -4.27
C LEU A 24 -0.20 0.56 -4.93
N GLU A 25 -0.41 0.58 -6.23
CA GLU A 25 -0.49 1.83 -6.98
C GLU A 25 -1.75 1.83 -7.82
N GLY A 26 -2.63 2.80 -7.57
CA GLY A 26 -3.91 2.89 -8.26
C GLY A 26 -3.83 3.74 -9.52
N ASP A 27 -4.57 3.33 -10.55
CA ASP A 27 -4.67 4.06 -11.81
C ASP A 27 -6.10 3.86 -12.32
N GLY A 28 -6.97 4.83 -12.01
CA GLY A 28 -8.37 4.72 -12.36
C GLY A 28 -9.03 3.57 -11.63
N SER A 29 -9.65 2.66 -12.38
CA SER A 29 -10.31 1.50 -11.81
C SER A 29 -9.40 0.30 -11.67
N TYR A 30 -8.10 0.46 -11.96
CA TYR A 30 -7.12 -0.61 -11.86
C TYR A 30 -6.15 -0.33 -10.71
N THR A 31 -5.58 -1.39 -10.17
CA THR A 31 -4.51 -1.27 -9.17
C THR A 31 -3.37 -2.20 -9.56
N GLN A 32 -2.17 -1.66 -9.56
CA GLN A 32 -0.98 -2.46 -9.76
C GLN A 32 -0.45 -2.87 -8.40
N VAL A 33 -0.29 -4.18 -8.22
CA VAL A 33 0.20 -4.77 -6.97
C VAL A 33 1.67 -5.09 -7.16
N PHE A 34 2.52 -4.49 -6.33
CA PHE A 34 3.96 -4.75 -6.37
C PHE A 34 4.30 -5.73 -5.26
N LEU A 35 4.88 -6.86 -5.63
CA LEU A 35 5.24 -7.91 -4.69
C LEU A 35 6.70 -7.79 -4.28
N ILE A 36 7.03 -8.33 -3.12
CA ILE A 36 8.39 -8.24 -2.58
C ILE A 36 9.42 -8.97 -3.43
N ASN A 37 8.98 -9.93 -4.26
CA ASN A 37 9.87 -10.66 -5.16
C ASN A 37 10.12 -9.93 -6.48
N GLY A 38 9.59 -8.72 -6.64
CA GLY A 38 9.76 -7.92 -7.85
C GLY A 38 8.67 -8.11 -8.89
N ARG A 39 7.77 -9.06 -8.69
CA ARG A 39 6.65 -9.27 -9.61
C ARG A 39 5.60 -8.20 -9.44
N LYS A 40 4.87 -7.94 -10.52
CA LYS A 40 3.76 -6.98 -10.53
C LYS A 40 2.51 -7.70 -11.02
N VAL A 41 1.38 -7.38 -10.39
CA VAL A 41 0.09 -7.95 -10.78
C VAL A 41 -0.89 -6.79 -10.97
N LEU A 42 -1.54 -6.75 -12.13
CA LEU A 42 -2.54 -5.73 -12.41
C LEU A 42 -3.93 -6.30 -12.16
N LEU A 43 -4.67 -5.65 -11.27
CA LEU A 43 -6.03 -6.08 -10.92
C LEU A 43 -7.02 -4.98 -11.30
N SER A 44 -8.18 -5.37 -11.83
CA SER A 44 -9.25 -4.42 -12.15
C SER A 44 -10.12 -4.15 -10.93
N LYS A 45 -9.45 -3.70 -9.87
CA LYS A 45 -10.07 -3.32 -8.59
C LYS A 45 -9.42 -2.04 -8.11
N THR A 46 -10.18 -1.22 -7.39
CA THR A 46 -9.63 0.00 -6.80
C THR A 46 -8.83 -0.33 -5.55
N ILE A 47 -7.98 0.61 -5.14
CA ILE A 47 -7.23 0.45 -3.88
C ILE A 47 -8.19 0.28 -2.71
N SER A 48 -9.24 1.08 -2.65
CA SER A 48 -10.23 1.00 -1.58
C SER A 48 -10.85 -0.38 -1.49
N HIS A 49 -11.19 -0.96 -2.64
CA HIS A 49 -11.76 -2.31 -2.66
C HIS A 49 -10.77 -3.35 -2.13
N LEU A 50 -9.53 -3.26 -2.59
CA LEU A 50 -8.50 -4.20 -2.16
C LEU A 50 -8.20 -4.09 -0.67
N LEU A 51 -8.13 -2.85 -0.15
CA LEU A 51 -7.88 -2.65 1.28
C LEU A 51 -9.01 -3.23 2.12
N GLY A 52 -10.25 -3.16 1.61
CA GLY A 52 -11.40 -3.72 2.31
C GLY A 52 -11.39 -5.25 2.40
N LEU A 53 -10.64 -5.91 1.51
CA LEU A 53 -10.53 -7.36 1.50
C LEU A 53 -9.42 -7.89 2.40
N MET A 54 -8.59 -7.02 2.93
CA MET A 54 -7.44 -7.42 3.73
C MET A 54 -7.67 -7.11 5.21
N PRO A 55 -7.02 -7.86 6.11
CA PRO A 55 -7.11 -7.53 7.54
C PRO A 55 -6.64 -6.10 7.80
N ASP A 56 -7.25 -5.44 8.76
CA ASP A 56 -6.87 -4.08 9.14
C ASP A 56 -5.39 -4.02 9.49
N GLY A 57 -4.73 -2.97 9.00
CA GLY A 57 -3.31 -2.76 9.28
C GLY A 57 -2.35 -3.48 8.35
N THR A 58 -2.86 -4.33 7.45
CA THR A 58 -2.00 -5.02 6.49
C THR A 58 -1.32 -4.03 5.56
N LEU A 59 -2.07 -3.07 5.06
CA LEU A 59 -1.55 -2.03 4.18
C LEU A 59 -2.01 -0.67 4.71
N LEU A 60 -1.15 0.33 4.53
CA LEU A 60 -1.40 1.69 4.96
C LEU A 60 -1.56 2.57 3.73
N ARG A 61 -2.73 3.21 3.59
CA ARG A 61 -2.96 4.14 2.49
C ARG A 61 -2.27 5.46 2.81
N ILE A 62 -1.38 5.90 1.91
CA ILE A 62 -0.61 7.12 2.12
C ILE A 62 -1.04 8.26 1.21
N SER A 63 -1.80 7.95 0.15
CA SER A 63 -2.33 8.96 -0.76
C SER A 63 -3.50 8.36 -1.52
N LYS A 64 -4.09 9.18 -2.39
CA LYS A 64 -5.19 8.71 -3.23
C LYS A 64 -4.78 7.51 -4.08
N SER A 65 -3.53 7.48 -4.54
CA SER A 65 -3.07 6.50 -5.50
C SER A 65 -2.10 5.47 -4.93
N HIS A 66 -1.75 5.55 -3.66
CA HIS A 66 -0.72 4.66 -3.10
C HIS A 66 -1.09 4.11 -1.73
N ALA A 67 -0.78 2.83 -1.54
CA ALA A 67 -0.82 2.20 -0.23
C ALA A 67 0.45 1.36 -0.09
N ILE A 68 0.97 1.27 1.11
CA ILE A 68 2.24 0.56 1.36
C ILE A 68 2.05 -0.49 2.44
N ASN A 69 2.95 -1.47 2.45
CA ASN A 69 3.00 -2.45 3.52
C ASN A 69 3.93 -1.92 4.62
N PRO A 70 3.40 -1.62 5.82
CA PRO A 70 4.21 -1.05 6.89
C PRO A 70 5.41 -1.91 7.30
N VAL A 71 5.35 -3.21 7.06
CA VAL A 71 6.47 -4.11 7.39
C VAL A 71 7.74 -3.73 6.63
N TYR A 72 7.58 -3.17 5.42
CA TYR A 72 8.72 -2.80 4.58
C TYR A 72 9.03 -1.31 4.63
N LEU A 73 8.44 -0.60 5.58
CA LEU A 73 8.66 0.83 5.77
C LEU A 73 9.95 1.05 6.54
N GLU A 74 10.87 1.84 5.98
CA GLU A 74 12.12 2.17 6.65
C GLU A 74 12.09 3.53 7.31
N ARG A 75 11.53 4.52 6.62
CA ARG A 75 11.50 5.89 7.13
C ARG A 75 10.22 6.60 6.72
N ILE A 76 9.79 7.51 7.58
CA ILE A 76 8.67 8.40 7.31
C ILE A 76 9.12 9.84 7.57
N PHE A 77 8.86 10.72 6.61
CA PHE A 77 9.11 12.15 6.76
C PHE A 77 7.77 12.87 6.70
N LEU A 78 7.45 13.64 7.73
CA LEU A 78 6.15 14.30 7.87
C LEU A 78 6.26 15.81 8.00
N ARG A 79 7.24 16.42 7.37
CA ARG A 79 7.41 17.86 7.39
C ARG A 79 6.44 18.51 6.41
N SER A 80 6.14 19.80 6.63
CA SER A 80 5.12 20.49 5.83
C SER A 80 5.39 20.43 4.33
N ARG A 81 6.66 20.42 3.91
CA ARG A 81 7.02 20.39 2.49
C ARG A 81 7.71 19.11 2.04
N GLN A 82 7.96 18.22 2.98
CA GLN A 82 8.62 16.94 2.69
C GLN A 82 7.86 15.84 3.40
N ARG A 83 6.88 15.31 2.69
CA ARG A 83 6.03 14.25 3.21
C ARG A 83 6.19 13.03 2.33
N TYR A 84 6.95 12.07 2.79
CA TYR A 84 7.16 10.85 2.02
C TYR A 84 7.57 9.69 2.91
N VAL A 85 7.42 8.49 2.36
CA VAL A 85 7.90 7.26 2.98
C VAL A 85 9.03 6.71 2.14
N CYS A 86 9.98 6.05 2.81
CA CYS A 86 11.04 5.29 2.14
C CYS A 86 10.81 3.83 2.48
N LEU A 87 10.75 3.00 1.45
CA LEU A 87 10.57 1.57 1.62
C LEU A 87 11.91 0.84 1.57
N ALA A 88 11.93 -0.37 2.12
CA ALA A 88 13.13 -1.21 2.11
C ALA A 88 13.65 -1.47 0.70
N SER A 89 12.79 -1.39 -0.30
CA SER A 89 13.16 -1.54 -1.71
C SER A 89 13.95 -0.36 -2.25
N GLY A 90 14.02 0.74 -1.48
CA GLY A 90 14.66 1.97 -1.93
C GLY A 90 13.69 2.98 -2.53
N GLU A 91 12.44 2.59 -2.70
CA GLU A 91 11.44 3.49 -3.28
C GLU A 91 11.03 4.58 -2.30
N LYS A 92 10.72 5.74 -2.86
CA LYS A 92 10.31 6.91 -2.09
C LYS A 92 8.97 7.37 -2.64
N LEU A 93 7.95 7.40 -1.78
CA LEU A 93 6.58 7.70 -2.19
C LEU A 93 6.03 8.86 -1.38
N GLU A 94 5.37 9.79 -2.05
CA GLU A 94 4.80 10.96 -1.41
C GLU A 94 3.56 10.62 -0.61
N ILE A 95 3.44 11.25 0.56
CA ILE A 95 2.26 11.13 1.43
C ILE A 95 1.38 12.36 1.18
N SER A 96 0.07 12.16 1.04
CA SER A 96 -0.84 13.28 0.88
C SER A 96 -0.83 14.16 2.14
N ARG A 97 -1.18 15.44 1.96
CA ARG A 97 -1.23 16.38 3.09
C ARG A 97 -2.18 15.89 4.18
N ARG A 98 -3.34 15.42 3.75
CA ARG A 98 -4.37 14.93 4.67
C ARG A 98 -3.85 13.76 5.49
N LYS A 99 -3.24 12.79 4.81
CA LYS A 99 -2.73 11.60 5.50
C LYS A 99 -1.55 11.94 6.41
N ALA A 100 -0.68 12.84 5.97
CA ALA A 100 0.45 13.28 6.80
C ALA A 100 -0.06 13.95 8.08
N CYS A 101 -1.12 14.75 7.98
CA CYS A 101 -1.73 15.37 9.14
C CYS A 101 -2.26 14.34 10.12
N GLU A 102 -2.94 13.31 9.61
CA GLU A 102 -3.44 12.22 10.44
C GLU A 102 -2.31 11.48 11.14
N MET A 103 -1.25 11.20 10.39
CA MET A 103 -0.09 10.47 10.95
C MET A 103 0.63 11.27 12.03
N ARG A 104 0.73 12.60 11.86
CA ARG A 104 1.33 13.47 12.89
C ARG A 104 0.51 13.42 14.18
N LYS A 105 -0.82 13.43 14.05
CA LYS A 105 -1.69 13.36 15.22
C LYS A 105 -1.52 12.06 15.96
N GLN A 106 -1.39 10.96 15.23
CA GLN A 106 -1.20 9.66 15.85
C GLN A 106 0.15 9.55 16.54
N SER A 107 1.20 10.12 15.94
CA SER A 107 2.54 10.06 16.52
C SER A 107 2.70 10.91 17.78
N LYS A 108 1.78 11.87 18.02
CA LYS A 108 1.82 12.73 19.20
C LYS A 108 1.09 12.14 20.40
N LYS A 109 0.43 11.02 20.22
CA LYS A 109 -0.25 10.37 21.34
C LYS A 109 0.76 9.76 22.29
N PRO A 110 0.58 9.97 23.60
CA PRO A 110 1.47 9.36 24.59
C PRO A 110 1.36 7.84 24.61
#